data_fbc232d44f0ae18c5e4cbd765589038d
#
_entry.id   fbc232d44f0ae18c5e4cbd765589038d
#
_cell.length_a   1.000
_cell.length_b   1.000
_cell.length_c   1.000
_cell.angle_alpha   90.00
_cell.angle_beta   90.00
_cell.angle_gamma   90.00
#
_symmetry.space_group_name_H-M   'P 1'
#
loop_
_entity.id
_entity.type
_entity.pdbx_description
1 polymer ?
#
loop_
_entity_poly.entity_id
_entity_poly.type
_entity_poly.pdbx_seq_one_letter_code
_entity_poly.pdbx_strand_id
1 'polypeptide(L)'
;MKGSNFLRHTLFAISASVLLLSTANADDALKMDLTANKVIETAEGKTTYLPVRNAPAGTVIQYKATYSNKINKDIQDLAVVLPIPANMTFTGEAFPSTAQASIDGKNYADMPLMRKVDGKMVKIPFSEYRTLRWTIKLLPAQKTASVSLNTIVE
;
A
#
# COMPACT_ATOMS: atom_id res chain seq x y z
N MET A 1 -31.99 9.29 56.67
CA MET A 1 -31.60 10.49 55.91
C MET A 1 -30.51 10.11 54.90
N LYS A 2 -30.71 10.44 53.67
CA LYS A 2 -29.96 10.00 52.50
C LYS A 2 -28.61 10.70 52.41
N GLY A 3 -27.51 9.92 52.45
CA GLY A 3 -26.17 10.36 52.13
C GLY A 3 -25.80 9.93 50.73
N SER A 4 -25.71 10.87 49.83
CA SER A 4 -25.34 10.70 48.43
C SER A 4 -23.83 10.53 48.32
N ASN A 5 -23.39 9.35 47.93
CA ASN A 5 -21.99 9.10 47.61
C ASN A 5 -21.70 9.58 46.17
N PHE A 6 -21.07 10.73 46.05
CA PHE A 6 -20.48 11.23 44.83
C PHE A 6 -19.16 10.45 44.58
N LEU A 7 -19.19 9.56 43.64
CA LEU A 7 -18.00 8.86 43.14
C LEU A 7 -17.19 9.84 42.26
N ARG A 8 -16.11 10.37 42.83
CA ARG A 8 -15.16 11.22 42.13
C ARG A 8 -14.28 10.32 41.22
N HIS A 9 -14.53 10.36 39.93
CA HIS A 9 -13.62 9.75 38.96
C HIS A 9 -12.39 10.66 38.82
N THR A 10 -11.28 10.20 39.37
CA THR A 10 -9.98 10.83 39.17
C THR A 10 -9.51 10.48 37.78
N LEU A 11 -9.53 11.44 36.86
CA LEU A 11 -8.88 11.32 35.57
C LEU A 11 -7.35 11.28 35.81
N PHE A 12 -6.75 10.14 35.58
CA PHE A 12 -5.30 10.03 35.42
C PHE A 12 -4.93 10.66 34.08
N ALA A 13 -4.38 11.85 34.09
CA ALA A 13 -3.72 12.44 32.94
C ALA A 13 -2.39 11.74 32.75
N ILE A 14 -2.33 10.79 31.81
CA ILE A 14 -1.08 10.24 31.32
C ILE A 14 -0.47 11.33 30.44
N SER A 15 0.49 12.06 31.00
CA SER A 15 1.37 12.93 30.22
C SER A 15 2.31 12.06 29.41
N ALA A 16 1.92 11.74 28.19
CA ALA A 16 2.83 11.18 27.19
C ALA A 16 3.87 12.27 26.89
N SER A 17 5.06 12.13 27.46
CA SER A 17 6.22 12.90 27.05
C SER A 17 6.56 12.51 25.62
N VAL A 18 6.05 13.27 24.67
CA VAL A 18 6.48 13.18 23.28
C VAL A 18 7.91 13.71 23.26
N LEU A 19 8.85 12.78 23.18
CA LEU A 19 10.21 13.09 22.75
C LEU A 19 10.10 13.61 21.32
N LEU A 20 10.08 14.92 21.17
CA LEU A 20 10.27 15.60 19.90
C LEU A 20 11.71 15.32 19.44
N LEU A 21 11.93 14.13 18.89
CA LEU A 21 13.02 13.95 17.95
C LEU A 21 12.65 14.82 16.75
N SER A 22 13.36 15.91 16.60
CA SER A 22 13.29 16.80 15.46
C SER A 22 13.71 16.04 14.20
N THR A 23 12.78 15.30 13.60
CA THR A 23 12.85 14.86 12.20
C THR A 23 12.37 16.01 11.33
N ALA A 24 13.10 17.12 11.40
CA ALA A 24 12.95 18.15 10.39
C ALA A 24 13.24 17.51 9.03
N ASN A 25 12.28 17.62 8.10
CA ASN A 25 12.42 17.51 6.67
C ASN A 25 12.33 16.14 5.95
N ALA A 26 11.88 15.05 6.57
CA ALA A 26 11.62 13.83 5.80
C ALA A 26 10.33 13.92 4.96
N ASP A 27 9.29 14.58 5.47
CA ASP A 27 7.99 14.74 4.76
C ASP A 27 8.07 15.69 3.56
N ASP A 28 9.00 16.66 3.58
CA ASP A 28 9.20 17.60 2.47
C ASP A 28 10.10 17.04 1.35
N ALA A 29 10.86 15.99 1.63
CA ALA A 29 11.81 15.42 0.69
C ALA A 29 11.16 14.51 -0.36
N LEU A 30 10.11 13.77 0.02
CA LEU A 30 9.44 12.79 -0.81
C LEU A 30 7.92 13.00 -0.75
N LYS A 31 7.31 13.33 -1.90
CA LYS A 31 5.86 13.41 -2.02
C LYS A 31 5.32 12.12 -2.63
N MET A 32 4.24 11.59 -2.06
CA MET A 32 3.49 10.46 -2.62
C MET A 32 2.09 10.89 -3.03
N ASP A 33 1.71 10.55 -4.26
CA ASP A 33 0.34 10.69 -4.77
C ASP A 33 -0.21 9.29 -5.10
N LEU A 34 -1.36 8.93 -4.55
CA LEU A 34 -2.04 7.67 -4.80
C LEU A 34 -3.31 7.89 -5.61
N THR A 35 -3.45 7.16 -6.72
CA THR A 35 -4.64 7.19 -7.56
C THR A 35 -5.26 5.81 -7.70
N ALA A 36 -6.61 5.78 -7.80
CA ALA A 36 -7.38 4.60 -8.13
C ALA A 36 -8.08 4.84 -9.48
N ASN A 37 -7.84 3.96 -10.44
CA ASN A 37 -8.38 4.08 -11.79
C ASN A 37 -9.05 2.78 -12.22
N LYS A 38 -10.25 2.88 -12.78
CA LYS A 38 -10.87 1.76 -13.49
C LYS A 38 -10.05 1.44 -14.73
N VAL A 39 -9.71 0.18 -14.90
CA VAL A 39 -9.03 -0.32 -16.10
C VAL A 39 -10.08 -0.70 -17.13
N ILE A 40 -9.98 -0.14 -18.31
CA ILE A 40 -10.88 -0.41 -19.44
C ILE A 40 -10.03 -0.86 -20.62
N GLU A 41 -10.33 -2.03 -21.15
CA GLU A 41 -9.79 -2.47 -22.43
C GLU A 41 -10.75 -2.06 -23.55
N THR A 42 -10.24 -1.35 -24.54
CA THR A 42 -11.02 -0.99 -25.73
C THR A 42 -11.12 -2.17 -26.70
N ALA A 43 -12.09 -2.13 -27.60
CA ALA A 43 -12.26 -3.16 -28.64
C ALA A 43 -11.01 -3.34 -29.53
N GLU A 44 -10.13 -2.33 -29.55
CA GLU A 44 -8.85 -2.32 -30.28
C GLU A 44 -7.68 -2.88 -29.45
N GLY A 45 -7.95 -3.41 -28.23
CA GLY A 45 -6.93 -3.96 -27.32
C GLY A 45 -6.06 -2.90 -26.62
N LYS A 46 -6.53 -1.64 -26.59
CA LYS A 46 -5.85 -0.57 -25.87
C LYS A 46 -6.39 -0.44 -24.47
N THR A 47 -5.49 -0.40 -23.47
CA THR A 47 -5.86 -0.15 -22.08
C THR A 47 -6.02 1.35 -21.82
N THR A 48 -7.12 1.72 -21.18
CA THR A 48 -7.43 3.09 -20.75
C THR A 48 -7.71 3.10 -19.24
N TYR A 49 -7.33 4.18 -18.57
CA TYR A 49 -7.48 4.36 -17.14
C TYR A 49 -8.40 5.53 -16.86
N LEU A 50 -9.49 5.31 -16.13
CA LEU A 50 -10.43 6.35 -15.72
C LEU A 50 -10.45 6.46 -14.19
N PRO A 51 -10.27 7.67 -13.63
CA PRO A 51 -10.39 7.87 -12.18
C PRO A 51 -11.73 7.34 -11.66
N VAL A 52 -11.69 6.63 -10.54
CA VAL A 52 -12.89 6.01 -9.97
C VAL A 52 -12.91 6.16 -8.45
N ARG A 53 -14.10 6.38 -7.88
CA ARG A 53 -14.33 6.40 -6.43
C ARG A 53 -15.17 5.21 -5.98
N ASN A 54 -16.10 4.76 -6.81
CA ASN A 54 -16.98 3.63 -6.56
C ASN A 54 -17.01 2.75 -7.81
N ALA A 55 -16.98 1.43 -7.62
CA ALA A 55 -17.03 0.48 -8.70
C ALA A 55 -17.84 -0.76 -8.27
N PRO A 56 -18.66 -1.33 -9.18
CA PRO A 56 -19.37 -2.58 -8.91
C PRO A 56 -18.41 -3.77 -8.86
N ALA A 57 -18.85 -4.87 -8.24
CA ALA A 57 -18.14 -6.14 -8.28
C ALA A 57 -17.75 -6.54 -9.71
N GLY A 58 -16.58 -7.16 -9.85
CA GLY A 58 -16.02 -7.55 -11.14
C GLY A 58 -15.25 -6.44 -11.87
N THR A 59 -15.23 -5.20 -11.35
CA THR A 59 -14.45 -4.11 -11.94
C THR A 59 -12.96 -4.26 -11.61
N VAL A 60 -12.09 -4.12 -12.61
CA VAL A 60 -10.65 -4.06 -12.40
C VAL A 60 -10.23 -2.63 -12.07
N ILE A 61 -9.55 -2.47 -10.95
CA ILE A 61 -9.04 -1.19 -10.45
C ILE A 61 -7.52 -1.24 -10.38
N GLN A 62 -6.88 -0.27 -11.02
CA GLN A 62 -5.45 -0.02 -10.82
C GLN A 62 -5.25 0.96 -9.66
N TYR A 63 -4.48 0.57 -8.66
CA TYR A 63 -3.89 1.46 -7.68
C TYR A 63 -2.48 1.83 -8.12
N LYS A 64 -2.23 3.12 -8.28
CA LYS A 64 -0.93 3.65 -8.71
C LYS A 64 -0.43 4.68 -7.71
N ALA A 65 0.73 4.42 -7.12
CA ALA A 65 1.46 5.37 -6.30
C ALA A 65 2.59 6.01 -7.09
N THR A 66 2.64 7.34 -7.10
CA THR A 66 3.70 8.13 -7.71
C THR A 66 4.50 8.82 -6.62
N TYR A 67 5.79 8.56 -6.59
CA TYR A 67 6.74 9.14 -5.64
C TYR A 67 7.55 10.21 -6.34
N SER A 68 7.54 11.42 -5.78
CA SER A 68 8.27 12.59 -6.31
C SER A 68 9.36 12.98 -5.34
N ASN A 69 10.61 12.89 -5.79
CA ASN A 69 11.76 13.39 -5.05
C ASN A 69 11.78 14.93 -5.16
N LYS A 70 11.62 15.65 -4.05
CA LYS A 70 11.52 17.10 -4.00
C LYS A 70 12.84 17.80 -3.65
N ILE A 71 13.88 17.05 -3.34
CA ILE A 71 15.19 17.59 -2.98
C ILE A 71 16.19 17.47 -4.14
N ASN A 72 17.29 18.22 -4.03
CA ASN A 72 18.40 18.22 -5.00
C ASN A 72 19.44 17.12 -4.70
N LYS A 73 18.96 15.96 -4.22
CA LYS A 73 19.79 14.80 -3.91
C LYS A 73 19.04 13.53 -4.30
N ASP A 74 19.76 12.57 -4.86
CA ASP A 74 19.20 11.28 -5.20
C ASP A 74 18.77 10.50 -3.94
N ILE A 75 17.65 9.79 -4.03
CA ILE A 75 17.18 8.85 -3.01
C ILE A 75 17.49 7.45 -3.52
N GLN A 76 18.20 6.67 -2.69
CA GLN A 76 18.58 5.29 -3.02
C GLN A 76 17.77 4.30 -2.17
N ASP A 77 17.54 3.10 -2.74
CA ASP A 77 16.92 1.96 -2.09
C ASP A 77 15.60 2.30 -1.37
N LEU A 78 14.75 3.10 -2.03
CA LEU A 78 13.45 3.49 -1.49
C LEU A 78 12.51 2.28 -1.49
N ALA A 79 12.20 1.75 -0.31
CA ALA A 79 11.20 0.70 -0.14
C ALA A 79 9.80 1.33 -0.11
N VAL A 80 8.91 0.87 -0.99
CA VAL A 80 7.53 1.34 -1.11
C VAL A 80 6.57 0.17 -1.02
N VAL A 81 5.45 0.37 -0.32
CA VAL A 81 4.44 -0.66 -0.07
C VAL A 81 3.07 -0.15 -0.48
N LEU A 82 2.33 -0.96 -1.23
CA LEU A 82 0.92 -0.74 -1.49
C LEU A 82 0.08 -1.85 -0.87
N PRO A 83 -0.88 -1.53 -0.01
CA PRO A 83 -1.84 -2.50 0.49
C PRO A 83 -2.85 -2.87 -0.60
N ILE A 84 -3.33 -4.10 -0.59
CA ILE A 84 -4.49 -4.54 -1.35
C ILE A 84 -5.72 -4.22 -0.50
N PRO A 85 -6.66 -3.38 -0.98
CA PRO A 85 -7.82 -2.99 -0.18
C PRO A 85 -8.69 -4.18 0.21
N ALA A 86 -9.42 -4.05 1.33
CA ALA A 86 -10.45 -5.02 1.71
C ALA A 86 -11.52 -5.12 0.62
N ASN A 87 -12.09 -6.30 0.44
CA ASN A 87 -13.07 -6.62 -0.62
C ASN A 87 -12.52 -6.48 -2.04
N MET A 88 -11.19 -6.63 -2.19
CA MET A 88 -10.53 -6.67 -3.48
C MET A 88 -9.51 -7.81 -3.51
N THR A 89 -9.39 -8.42 -4.68
CA THR A 89 -8.42 -9.48 -4.93
C THR A 89 -7.38 -9.00 -5.94
N PHE A 90 -6.10 -9.24 -5.65
CA PHE A 90 -5.01 -8.97 -6.58
C PHE A 90 -5.18 -9.79 -7.86
N THR A 91 -4.97 -9.19 -9.03
CA THR A 91 -5.12 -9.90 -10.32
C THR A 91 -3.87 -10.64 -10.76
N GLY A 92 -2.75 -10.43 -10.10
CA GLY A 92 -1.42 -10.90 -10.53
C GLY A 92 -0.62 -9.85 -11.32
N GLU A 93 -1.23 -8.72 -11.64
CA GLU A 93 -0.59 -7.66 -12.42
C GLU A 93 -0.04 -6.55 -11.52
N ALA A 94 1.26 -6.34 -11.57
CA ALA A 94 1.96 -5.29 -10.85
C ALA A 94 3.05 -4.67 -11.73
N PHE A 95 3.27 -3.38 -11.56
CA PHE A 95 4.32 -2.67 -12.27
C PHE A 95 5.18 -1.82 -11.31
N PRO A 96 6.48 -1.87 -11.38
CA PRO A 96 7.31 -2.87 -12.09
C PRO A 96 7.01 -4.32 -11.63
N SER A 97 7.27 -5.30 -12.50
CA SER A 97 7.02 -6.72 -12.21
C SER A 97 7.94 -7.33 -11.12
N THR A 98 8.91 -6.54 -10.64
CA THR A 98 9.83 -6.90 -9.55
C THR A 98 9.22 -6.78 -8.15
N ALA A 99 7.90 -6.61 -8.06
CA ALA A 99 7.20 -6.56 -6.79
C ALA A 99 7.35 -7.87 -6.00
N GLN A 100 7.55 -7.73 -4.70
CA GLN A 100 7.39 -8.81 -3.74
C GLN A 100 6.02 -8.73 -3.10
N ALA A 101 5.44 -9.85 -2.71
CA ALA A 101 4.14 -9.91 -2.07
C ALA A 101 4.22 -10.44 -0.65
N SER A 102 3.17 -10.15 0.13
CA SER A 102 3.01 -10.64 1.49
C SER A 102 1.54 -10.95 1.78
N ILE A 103 1.30 -11.99 2.56
CA ILE A 103 -0.02 -12.37 3.08
C ILE A 103 -0.26 -11.85 4.50
N ASP A 104 0.78 -11.40 5.19
CA ASP A 104 0.72 -10.94 6.59
C ASP A 104 1.18 -9.48 6.78
N GLY A 105 1.65 -8.84 5.71
CA GLY A 105 2.19 -7.48 5.73
C GLY A 105 3.56 -7.34 6.37
N LYS A 106 4.21 -8.44 6.73
CA LYS A 106 5.52 -8.48 7.42
C LYS A 106 6.57 -9.23 6.62
N ASN A 107 6.22 -10.43 6.17
CA ASN A 107 7.10 -11.31 5.43
C ASN A 107 6.83 -11.18 3.93
N TYR A 108 7.82 -10.73 3.17
CA TYR A 108 7.72 -10.51 1.73
C TYR A 108 8.59 -11.51 0.97
N ALA A 109 8.05 -12.03 -0.12
CA ALA A 109 8.76 -12.92 -1.03
C ALA A 109 8.40 -12.63 -2.49
N ASP A 110 9.22 -13.13 -3.40
CA ASP A 110 8.97 -13.02 -4.83
C ASP A 110 7.69 -13.78 -5.23
N MET A 111 7.00 -13.25 -6.19
CA MET A 111 5.76 -13.86 -6.71
C MET A 111 6.06 -14.94 -7.75
N PRO A 112 5.25 -16.01 -7.82
CA PRO A 112 4.08 -16.30 -6.98
C PRO A 112 4.48 -16.79 -5.59
N LEU A 113 3.72 -16.37 -4.57
CA LEU A 113 3.93 -16.88 -3.22
C LEU A 113 3.59 -18.36 -3.14
N MET A 114 4.37 -19.11 -2.37
CA MET A 114 4.25 -20.55 -2.23
C MET A 114 4.12 -20.94 -0.75
N ARG A 115 3.36 -21.98 -0.48
CA ARG A 115 3.32 -22.63 0.85
C ARG A 115 3.37 -24.14 0.73
N LYS A 116 3.84 -24.77 1.79
CA LYS A 116 3.89 -26.23 1.85
C LYS A 116 2.57 -26.76 2.42
N VAL A 117 1.90 -27.66 1.66
CA VAL A 117 0.69 -28.37 2.08
C VAL A 117 0.91 -29.85 1.82
N ASP A 118 0.78 -30.66 2.86
CA ASP A 118 1.00 -32.14 2.81
C ASP A 118 2.32 -32.53 2.10
N GLY A 119 3.38 -31.80 2.42
CA GLY A 119 4.71 -32.03 1.88
C GLY A 119 4.96 -31.48 0.45
N LYS A 120 3.94 -30.92 -0.20
CA LYS A 120 4.04 -30.36 -1.57
C LYS A 120 3.99 -28.82 -1.53
N MET A 121 4.77 -28.18 -2.43
CA MET A 121 4.70 -26.74 -2.64
C MET A 121 3.51 -26.39 -3.52
N VAL A 122 2.62 -25.54 -3.00
CA VAL A 122 1.44 -25.04 -3.73
C VAL A 122 1.44 -23.53 -3.79
N LYS A 123 0.91 -22.98 -4.88
CA LYS A 123 0.75 -21.53 -5.01
C LYS A 123 -0.31 -21.02 -4.02
N ILE A 124 0.01 -19.93 -3.35
CA ILE A 124 -0.96 -19.19 -2.53
C ILE A 124 -1.86 -18.41 -3.49
N PRO A 125 -3.21 -18.52 -3.36
CA PRO A 125 -4.12 -17.76 -4.21
C PRO A 125 -3.98 -16.24 -3.99
N PHE A 126 -4.20 -15.45 -5.04
CA PHE A 126 -4.10 -14.00 -4.98
C PHE A 126 -5.07 -13.34 -3.99
N SER A 127 -6.20 -14.01 -3.68
CA SER A 127 -7.15 -13.55 -2.66
C SER A 127 -6.57 -13.50 -1.24
N GLU A 128 -5.47 -14.23 -1.00
CA GLU A 128 -4.76 -14.20 0.29
C GLU A 128 -3.66 -13.12 0.36
N TYR A 129 -3.30 -12.52 -0.77
CA TYR A 129 -2.29 -11.45 -0.79
C TYR A 129 -2.85 -10.20 -0.10
N ARG A 130 -2.01 -9.54 0.72
CA ARG A 130 -2.42 -8.37 1.50
C ARG A 130 -1.68 -7.11 1.11
N THR A 131 -0.41 -7.24 0.74
CA THR A 131 0.43 -6.10 0.37
C THR A 131 1.44 -6.49 -0.70
N LEU A 132 1.82 -5.52 -1.53
CA LEU A 132 2.97 -5.62 -2.42
C LEU A 132 4.02 -4.60 -2.01
N ARG A 133 5.29 -4.96 -2.19
CA ARG A 133 6.46 -4.12 -1.90
C ARG A 133 7.37 -4.04 -3.12
N TRP A 134 7.89 -2.85 -3.39
CA TRP A 134 8.96 -2.63 -4.36
C TRP A 134 10.15 -1.95 -3.69
N THR A 135 11.32 -2.12 -4.28
CA THR A 135 12.50 -1.32 -3.96
C THR A 135 12.87 -0.49 -5.18
N ILE A 136 12.67 0.81 -5.11
CA ILE A 136 13.12 1.76 -6.13
C ILE A 136 14.61 2.01 -5.86
N LYS A 137 15.47 1.41 -6.68
CA LYS A 137 16.92 1.44 -6.46
C LYS A 137 17.50 2.85 -6.49
N LEU A 138 16.99 3.69 -7.38
CA LEU A 138 17.41 5.07 -7.53
C LEU A 138 16.20 5.93 -7.92
N LEU A 139 15.93 6.96 -7.15
CA LEU A 139 15.01 8.04 -7.49
C LEU A 139 15.82 9.33 -7.56
N PRO A 140 16.21 9.77 -8.77
CA PRO A 140 17.07 10.93 -8.93
C PRO A 140 16.46 12.21 -8.39
N ALA A 141 17.32 13.18 -8.10
CA ALA A 141 16.91 14.53 -7.67
C ALA A 141 15.85 15.10 -8.60
N GLN A 142 14.77 15.65 -8.03
CA GLN A 142 13.66 16.30 -8.77
C GLN A 142 12.93 15.38 -9.78
N LYS A 143 13.08 14.05 -9.67
CA LYS A 143 12.41 13.08 -10.55
C LYS A 143 11.29 12.33 -9.81
N THR A 144 10.50 11.60 -10.60
CA THR A 144 9.39 10.77 -10.11
C THR A 144 9.58 9.32 -10.51
N ALA A 145 9.05 8.42 -9.69
CA ALA A 145 8.87 7.01 -10.00
C ALA A 145 7.48 6.56 -9.59
N SER A 146 6.93 5.58 -10.28
CA SER A 146 5.60 5.05 -9.97
C SER A 146 5.64 3.54 -9.84
N VAL A 147 4.80 3.04 -8.94
CA VAL A 147 4.48 1.63 -8.82
C VAL A 147 2.97 1.46 -8.90
N SER A 148 2.51 0.32 -9.39
CA SER A 148 1.07 0.05 -9.46
C SER A 148 0.77 -1.43 -9.31
N LEU A 149 -0.46 -1.72 -8.90
CA LEU A 149 -1.04 -3.05 -8.88
C LEU A 149 -2.48 -2.99 -9.37
N ASN A 150 -2.94 -4.08 -10.00
CA ASN A 150 -4.33 -4.24 -10.41
C ASN A 150 -5.06 -5.16 -9.44
N THR A 151 -6.28 -4.79 -9.10
CA THR A 151 -7.19 -5.57 -8.26
C THR A 151 -8.55 -5.69 -8.93
N ILE A 152 -9.31 -6.71 -8.55
CA ILE A 152 -10.71 -6.87 -8.94
C ILE A 152 -11.59 -6.67 -7.71
N VAL A 153 -12.68 -5.93 -7.85
CA VAL A 153 -13.69 -5.72 -6.79
C VAL A 153 -14.50 -7.01 -6.61
N GLU A 154 -14.63 -7.50 -5.37
CA GLU A 154 -15.40 -8.68 -5.00
C GLU A 154 -16.89 -8.41 -4.82
#